data_449fc89352ed0384cb581a6044e0b0f7
#
_entry.id   449fc89352ed0384cb581a6044e0b0f7
#
_cell.length_a   1.000
_cell.length_b   1.000
_cell.length_c   1.000
_cell.angle_alpha   90.00
_cell.angle_beta   90.00
_cell.angle_gamma   90.00
#
_symmetry.space_group_name_H-M   'P 1'
#
loop_
_entity.id
_entity.type
_entity.pdbx_description
1 polymer ?
#
loop_
_entity_poly.entity_id
_entity_poly.type
_entity_poly.pdbx_seq_one_letter_code
_entity_poly.pdbx_strand_id
1 'polypeptide(L)'
;LTVADIRAVGPNVWNSWKGTLLSELYWLADEALLGHSSAKAQTSRIEKVHNDLEKELSFWTSKELHTHFKRGYPSYWLTYDKDTLVRHANLIKKANNDKTALTVNTLIDSDRGITEVIVYTADHPGLFSRIAGALASAGANVVDAKITTMRNGMALDSFWVQDGNGNDFEDTTRLTNAISETLSSGIHLGQLLASRPNKLPQRAQAMVVPHRVLIDNKASSTHTVIEVNGRDQPGLLHRLTK
;
A
#
# COMPACT_ATOMS: atom_id res chain seq x y z
N LEU A 1 8.27 -1.89 -26.09
CA LEU A 1 9.72 -1.97 -25.94
C LEU A 1 10.11 -2.07 -24.46
N THR A 2 9.76 -1.13 -23.59
CA THR A 2 10.14 -1.11 -22.16
C THR A 2 9.81 -2.41 -21.42
N VAL A 3 8.61 -2.98 -21.62
CA VAL A 3 8.20 -4.26 -21.01
C VAL A 3 9.08 -5.41 -21.49
N ALA A 4 9.37 -5.46 -22.79
CA ALA A 4 10.20 -6.51 -23.40
C ALA A 4 11.65 -6.41 -22.90
N ASP A 5 12.17 -5.20 -22.78
CA ASP A 5 13.51 -4.92 -22.27
C ASP A 5 13.66 -5.36 -20.81
N ILE A 6 12.72 -4.95 -19.94
CA ILE A 6 12.73 -5.36 -18.53
C ILE A 6 12.60 -6.89 -18.38
N ARG A 7 11.75 -7.55 -19.21
CA ARG A 7 11.62 -9.01 -19.19
C ARG A 7 12.87 -9.74 -19.67
N ALA A 8 13.63 -9.15 -20.58
CA ALA A 8 14.88 -9.71 -21.09
C ALA A 8 15.98 -9.74 -20.03
N VAL A 9 15.95 -8.89 -19.02
CA VAL A 9 16.93 -8.86 -17.93
C VAL A 9 16.82 -10.08 -17.01
N GLY A 10 15.63 -10.67 -16.86
CA GLY A 10 15.43 -11.89 -16.08
C GLY A 10 14.00 -12.13 -15.64
N PRO A 11 13.65 -13.38 -15.28
CA PRO A 11 12.27 -13.76 -14.96
C PRO A 11 11.70 -13.03 -13.73
N ASN A 12 12.55 -12.65 -12.77
CA ASN A 12 12.12 -11.99 -11.52
C ASN A 12 12.20 -10.45 -11.59
N VAL A 13 12.61 -9.88 -12.72
CA VAL A 13 12.75 -8.42 -12.89
C VAL A 13 11.42 -7.77 -13.25
N TRP A 14 10.54 -8.51 -13.94
CA TRP A 14 9.18 -8.08 -14.27
C TRP A 14 8.18 -8.68 -13.31
N ASN A 15 7.38 -7.83 -12.68
CA ASN A 15 6.22 -8.25 -11.89
C ASN A 15 4.97 -7.45 -12.29
N SER A 16 3.80 -7.90 -11.83
CA SER A 16 2.52 -7.26 -12.13
C SER A 16 2.47 -5.82 -11.62
N TRP A 17 3.13 -5.51 -10.51
CA TRP A 17 3.22 -4.16 -9.96
C TRP A 17 3.92 -3.19 -10.94
N LYS A 18 5.07 -3.57 -11.49
CA LYS A 18 5.74 -2.78 -12.55
C LYS A 18 4.84 -2.60 -13.78
N GLY A 19 4.03 -3.60 -14.10
CA GLY A 19 3.02 -3.52 -15.14
C GLY A 19 1.97 -2.44 -14.84
N THR A 20 1.48 -2.39 -13.62
CA THR A 20 0.53 -1.38 -13.17
C THR A 20 1.13 0.02 -13.23
N LEU A 21 2.35 0.21 -12.71
CA LEU A 21 3.05 1.51 -12.77
C LEU A 21 3.25 2.02 -14.20
N LEU A 22 3.67 1.14 -15.12
CA LEU A 22 3.84 1.52 -16.52
C LEU A 22 2.50 1.85 -17.19
N SER A 23 1.44 1.15 -16.84
CA SER A 23 0.09 1.47 -17.33
C SER A 23 -0.38 2.81 -16.80
N GLU A 24 -0.18 3.10 -15.52
CA GLU A 24 -0.51 4.40 -14.94
C GLU A 24 0.29 5.53 -15.62
N LEU A 25 1.59 5.34 -15.79
CA LEU A 25 2.45 6.30 -16.49
C LEU A 25 2.01 6.52 -17.93
N TYR A 26 1.65 5.44 -18.65
CA TYR A 26 1.14 5.54 -20.01
C TYR A 26 -0.12 6.41 -20.08
N TRP A 27 -1.10 6.15 -19.22
CA TRP A 27 -2.35 6.93 -19.21
C TRP A 27 -2.14 8.38 -18.82
N LEU A 28 -1.25 8.68 -17.86
CA LEU A 28 -0.90 10.04 -17.48
C LEU A 28 -0.18 10.78 -18.62
N ALA A 29 0.72 10.10 -19.32
CA ALA A 29 1.42 10.67 -20.45
C ALA A 29 0.48 10.92 -21.64
N ASP A 30 -0.40 9.98 -21.96
CA ASP A 30 -1.41 10.09 -23.00
C ASP A 30 -2.35 11.29 -22.75
N GLU A 31 -2.83 11.43 -21.52
CA GLU A 31 -3.65 12.56 -21.09
C GLU A 31 -2.92 13.91 -21.22
N ALA A 32 -1.64 13.96 -20.81
CA ALA A 32 -0.82 15.15 -20.92
C ALA A 32 -0.56 15.57 -22.39
N LEU A 33 -0.33 14.57 -23.27
CA LEU A 33 -0.07 14.79 -24.69
C LEU A 33 -1.33 15.21 -25.47
N LEU A 34 -2.51 14.72 -25.08
CA LEU A 34 -3.78 15.05 -25.72
C LEU A 34 -4.32 16.45 -25.34
N GLY A 35 -3.65 17.16 -24.42
CA GLY A 35 -3.99 18.54 -24.04
C GLY A 35 -5.36 18.71 -23.40
N HIS A 36 -5.96 17.61 -22.91
CA HIS A 36 -7.23 17.68 -22.18
C HIS A 36 -7.02 18.42 -20.85
N SER A 37 -7.91 19.35 -20.53
CA SER A 37 -7.86 20.04 -19.25
C SER A 37 -7.97 18.99 -18.15
N SER A 38 -6.89 18.74 -17.46
CA SER A 38 -6.72 17.64 -16.49
C SER A 38 -7.86 17.53 -15.47
N ALA A 39 -8.47 18.63 -15.09
CA ALA A 39 -9.54 18.66 -14.10
C ALA A 39 -10.87 18.04 -14.59
N LYS A 40 -11.30 18.31 -15.84
CA LYS A 40 -12.55 17.74 -16.37
C LYS A 40 -12.40 16.24 -16.65
N ALA A 41 -11.27 15.84 -17.21
CA ALA A 41 -10.95 14.43 -17.45
C ALA A 41 -10.87 13.66 -16.13
N GLN A 42 -10.24 14.22 -15.09
CA GLN A 42 -10.19 13.63 -13.78
C GLN A 42 -11.57 13.43 -13.16
N THR A 43 -12.44 14.46 -13.23
CA THR A 43 -13.82 14.36 -12.71
C THR A 43 -14.60 13.27 -13.43
N SER A 44 -14.55 13.22 -14.76
CA SER A 44 -15.24 12.18 -15.54
C SER A 44 -14.74 10.75 -15.21
N ARG A 45 -13.44 10.59 -14.97
CA ARG A 45 -12.87 9.28 -14.54
C ARG A 45 -13.38 8.88 -13.17
N ILE A 46 -13.44 9.80 -12.20
CA ILE A 46 -13.98 9.53 -10.86
C ILE A 46 -15.46 9.19 -10.93
N GLU A 47 -16.25 9.92 -11.73
CA GLU A 47 -17.67 9.61 -11.95
C GLU A 47 -17.86 8.20 -12.52
N LYS A 48 -17.03 7.79 -13.48
CA LYS A 48 -17.02 6.43 -14.00
C LYS A 48 -16.73 5.40 -12.91
N VAL A 49 -15.70 5.64 -12.09
CA VAL A 49 -15.37 4.76 -10.95
C VAL A 49 -16.54 4.66 -9.97
N HIS A 50 -17.17 5.78 -9.62
CA HIS A 50 -18.33 5.78 -8.73
C HIS A 50 -19.52 5.01 -9.32
N ASN A 51 -19.82 5.19 -10.60
CA ASN A 51 -20.89 4.47 -11.29
C ASN A 51 -20.63 2.96 -11.36
N ASP A 52 -19.37 2.56 -11.54
CA ASP A 52 -19.01 1.14 -11.55
C ASP A 52 -19.07 0.53 -10.14
N LEU A 53 -18.66 1.28 -9.11
CA LEU A 53 -18.81 0.87 -7.71
C LEU A 53 -20.28 0.78 -7.27
N GLU A 54 -21.14 1.69 -7.73
CA GLU A 54 -22.57 1.64 -7.42
C GLU A 54 -23.24 0.35 -7.91
N LYS A 55 -22.84 -0.16 -9.09
CA LYS A 55 -23.31 -1.44 -9.62
C LYS A 55 -22.84 -2.62 -8.76
N GLU A 56 -21.57 -2.62 -8.35
CA GLU A 56 -20.99 -3.70 -7.53
C GLU A 56 -21.52 -3.70 -6.10
N LEU A 57 -21.78 -2.51 -5.55
CA LEU A 57 -22.31 -2.32 -4.20
C LEU A 57 -23.84 -2.18 -4.19
N SER A 58 -24.53 -2.90 -5.08
CA SER A 58 -26.01 -2.81 -5.27
C SER A 58 -26.83 -3.08 -4.02
N PHE A 59 -26.24 -3.75 -3.01
CA PHE A 59 -26.87 -4.00 -1.70
C PHE A 59 -26.65 -2.84 -0.69
N TRP A 60 -25.98 -1.74 -1.09
CA TRP A 60 -25.87 -0.54 -0.27
C TRP A 60 -27.02 0.41 -0.56
N THR A 61 -27.47 1.13 0.46
CA THR A 61 -28.43 2.22 0.28
C THR A 61 -27.76 3.42 -0.41
N SER A 62 -28.53 4.22 -1.13
CA SER A 62 -28.03 5.46 -1.75
C SER A 62 -27.36 6.39 -0.76
N LYS A 63 -27.82 6.42 0.50
CA LYS A 63 -27.22 7.20 1.59
C LYS A 63 -25.83 6.68 1.98
N GLU A 64 -25.66 5.37 2.06
CA GLU A 64 -24.36 4.75 2.35
C GLU A 64 -23.35 5.02 1.24
N LEU A 65 -23.76 4.84 -0.03
CA LEU A 65 -22.93 5.12 -1.20
C LEU A 65 -22.49 6.59 -1.22
N HIS A 66 -23.43 7.52 -1.07
CA HIS A 66 -23.11 8.93 -1.05
C HIS A 66 -22.15 9.31 0.10
N THR A 67 -22.34 8.72 1.28
CA THR A 67 -21.46 8.93 2.43
C THR A 67 -20.06 8.36 2.14
N HIS A 68 -19.97 7.20 1.50
CA HIS A 68 -18.70 6.57 1.13
C HIS A 68 -17.96 7.40 0.08
N PHE A 69 -18.63 7.83 -0.98
CA PHE A 69 -18.01 8.62 -2.05
C PHE A 69 -17.48 9.97 -1.55
N LYS A 70 -18.08 10.56 -0.55
CA LYS A 70 -17.56 11.79 0.08
C LYS A 70 -16.30 11.60 0.90
N ARG A 71 -15.92 10.38 1.29
CA ARG A 71 -14.75 10.10 2.15
C ARG A 71 -13.44 10.18 1.40
N GLY A 72 -13.42 9.74 0.13
CA GLY A 72 -12.20 9.68 -0.66
C GLY A 72 -11.83 11.03 -1.27
N TYR A 73 -10.53 11.29 -1.34
CA TYR A 73 -9.99 12.33 -2.22
C TYR A 73 -9.93 11.83 -3.67
N PRO A 74 -9.85 12.72 -4.67
CA PRO A 74 -9.70 12.32 -6.08
C PRO A 74 -8.59 11.29 -6.34
N SER A 75 -7.44 11.46 -5.69
CA SER A 75 -6.32 10.53 -5.80
C SER A 75 -6.66 9.12 -5.35
N TYR A 76 -7.43 8.97 -4.27
CA TYR A 76 -7.86 7.65 -3.79
C TYR A 76 -8.64 6.88 -4.86
N TRP A 77 -9.62 7.51 -5.49
CA TRP A 77 -10.48 6.87 -6.50
C TRP A 77 -9.73 6.45 -7.75
N LEU A 78 -8.61 7.11 -8.06
CA LEU A 78 -7.80 6.86 -9.26
C LEU A 78 -6.59 5.95 -9.00
N THR A 79 -6.26 5.69 -7.72
CA THR A 79 -5.08 4.90 -7.35
C THR A 79 -5.35 3.41 -7.34
N TYR A 80 -6.58 3.00 -7.02
CA TYR A 80 -6.93 1.59 -6.84
C TYR A 80 -7.83 1.09 -7.97
N ASP A 81 -7.70 -0.22 -8.28
CA ASP A 81 -8.63 -0.90 -9.17
C ASP A 81 -10.01 -1.08 -8.51
N LYS A 82 -11.01 -1.40 -9.34
CA LYS A 82 -12.41 -1.55 -8.92
C LYS A 82 -12.55 -2.58 -7.79
N ASP A 83 -11.91 -3.74 -7.91
CA ASP A 83 -12.08 -4.84 -6.96
C ASP A 83 -11.49 -4.48 -5.59
N THR A 84 -10.36 -3.78 -5.58
CA THR A 84 -9.77 -3.22 -4.37
C THR A 84 -10.68 -2.16 -3.73
N LEU A 85 -11.25 -1.26 -4.52
CA LEU A 85 -12.20 -0.25 -4.01
C LEU A 85 -13.45 -0.88 -3.40
N VAL A 86 -13.96 -1.99 -3.97
CA VAL A 86 -15.07 -2.76 -3.40
C VAL A 86 -14.68 -3.39 -2.07
N ARG A 87 -13.47 -3.97 -1.97
CA ARG A 87 -12.97 -4.51 -0.68
C ARG A 87 -12.84 -3.41 0.37
N HIS A 88 -12.29 -2.25 0.00
CA HIS A 88 -12.19 -1.08 0.86
C HIS A 88 -13.56 -0.61 1.37
N ALA A 89 -14.54 -0.51 0.48
CA ALA A 89 -15.90 -0.13 0.84
C ALA A 89 -16.51 -1.07 1.87
N ASN A 90 -16.42 -2.38 1.63
CA ASN A 90 -16.93 -3.40 2.53
C ASN A 90 -16.21 -3.41 3.89
N LEU A 91 -14.89 -3.23 3.90
CA LEU A 91 -14.11 -3.10 5.13
C LEU A 91 -14.57 -1.89 5.97
N ILE A 92 -14.72 -0.73 5.33
CA ILE A 92 -15.18 0.50 5.98
C ILE A 92 -16.60 0.34 6.50
N LYS A 93 -17.50 -0.29 5.72
CA LYS A 93 -18.87 -0.57 6.17
C LYS A 93 -18.88 -1.46 7.39
N LYS A 94 -18.11 -2.54 7.37
CA LYS A 94 -17.95 -3.45 8.51
C LYS A 94 -17.45 -2.71 9.75
N ALA A 95 -16.35 -1.95 9.62
CA ALA A 95 -15.77 -1.17 10.72
C ALA A 95 -16.80 -0.21 11.36
N ASN A 96 -17.59 0.48 10.52
CA ASN A 96 -18.63 1.40 11.01
C ASN A 96 -19.77 0.68 11.73
N ASN A 97 -20.21 -0.47 11.22
CA ASN A 97 -21.30 -1.24 11.82
C ASN A 97 -20.86 -1.85 13.16
N ASP A 98 -19.65 -2.41 13.20
CA ASP A 98 -19.08 -3.05 14.39
C ASP A 98 -18.52 -2.03 15.40
N LYS A 99 -18.43 -0.75 15.00
CA LYS A 99 -17.83 0.35 15.78
C LYS A 99 -16.42 0.02 16.26
N THR A 100 -15.63 -0.66 15.41
CA THR A 100 -14.27 -1.05 15.73
C THR A 100 -13.31 0.11 15.46
N ALA A 101 -12.42 0.38 16.43
CA ALA A 101 -11.39 1.42 16.28
C ALA A 101 -10.30 1.02 15.28
N LEU A 102 -10.06 -0.27 15.12
CA LEU A 102 -9.11 -0.88 14.20
C LEU A 102 -9.78 -2.03 13.46
N THR A 103 -9.65 -2.03 12.15
CA THR A 103 -10.07 -3.16 11.32
C THR A 103 -8.94 -3.51 10.36
N VAL A 104 -8.57 -4.79 10.33
CA VAL A 104 -7.56 -5.33 9.43
C VAL A 104 -8.22 -6.38 8.54
N ASN A 105 -7.92 -6.33 7.26
CA ASN A 105 -8.29 -7.36 6.29
C ASN A 105 -7.05 -7.85 5.55
N THR A 106 -7.02 -9.12 5.21
CA THR A 106 -5.92 -9.74 4.49
C THR A 106 -6.45 -10.52 3.29
N LEU A 107 -5.73 -10.47 2.17
CA LEU A 107 -6.03 -11.22 0.97
C LEU A 107 -4.74 -11.83 0.42
N ILE A 108 -4.70 -13.16 0.32
CA ILE A 108 -3.60 -13.88 -0.30
C ILE A 108 -3.81 -13.88 -1.82
N ASP A 109 -2.82 -13.43 -2.57
CA ASP A 109 -2.76 -13.46 -4.03
C ASP A 109 -1.56 -14.32 -4.44
N SER A 110 -1.78 -15.63 -4.50
CA SER A 110 -0.72 -16.60 -4.81
C SER A 110 -0.23 -16.50 -6.24
N ASP A 111 -1.06 -16.01 -7.18
CA ASP A 111 -0.64 -15.79 -8.56
C ASP A 111 0.43 -14.70 -8.66
N ARG A 112 0.39 -13.72 -7.75
CA ARG A 112 1.37 -12.63 -7.65
C ARG A 112 2.45 -12.90 -6.60
N GLY A 113 2.32 -13.95 -5.80
CA GLY A 113 3.21 -14.27 -4.69
C GLY A 113 3.23 -13.19 -3.63
N ILE A 114 2.09 -12.59 -3.31
CA ILE A 114 1.95 -11.50 -2.33
C ILE A 114 0.72 -11.69 -1.45
N THR A 115 0.74 -11.10 -0.26
CA THR A 115 -0.44 -10.96 0.59
C THR A 115 -0.73 -9.48 0.79
N GLU A 116 -1.94 -9.05 0.42
CA GLU A 116 -2.43 -7.71 0.69
C GLU A 116 -2.93 -7.62 2.14
N VAL A 117 -2.52 -6.57 2.83
CA VAL A 117 -2.97 -6.25 4.20
C VAL A 117 -3.55 -4.85 4.18
N ILE A 118 -4.85 -4.73 4.44
CA ILE A 118 -5.56 -3.45 4.48
C ILE A 118 -5.85 -3.12 5.94
N VAL A 119 -5.44 -1.93 6.38
CA VAL A 119 -5.65 -1.42 7.73
C VAL A 119 -6.53 -0.19 7.69
N TYR A 120 -7.63 -0.21 8.43
CA TYR A 120 -8.53 0.94 8.59
C TYR A 120 -8.60 1.32 10.07
N THR A 121 -8.15 2.55 10.40
CA THR A 121 -8.11 3.05 11.78
C THR A 121 -8.04 4.57 11.79
N ALA A 122 -8.14 5.21 12.97
CA ALA A 122 -7.91 6.65 13.11
C ALA A 122 -6.46 7.00 12.73
N ASP A 123 -6.29 8.03 11.88
CA ASP A 123 -4.95 8.48 11.49
C ASP A 123 -4.28 9.26 12.63
N HIS A 124 -3.00 8.99 12.83
CA HIS A 124 -2.17 9.70 13.81
C HIS A 124 -0.68 9.63 13.43
N PRO A 125 0.15 10.58 13.91
CA PRO A 125 1.60 10.55 13.68
C PRO A 125 2.23 9.21 14.07
N GLY A 126 3.05 8.65 13.18
CA GLY A 126 3.76 7.40 13.39
C GLY A 126 2.94 6.13 13.14
N LEU A 127 1.66 6.22 12.71
CA LEU A 127 0.82 5.05 12.40
C LEU A 127 1.50 4.14 11.38
N PHE A 128 1.94 4.69 10.25
CA PHE A 128 2.62 3.94 9.20
C PHE A 128 3.84 3.18 9.71
N SER A 129 4.72 3.87 10.46
CA SER A 129 5.91 3.25 11.04
C SER A 129 5.57 2.10 11.99
N ARG A 130 4.51 2.25 12.78
CA ARG A 130 4.05 1.20 13.72
C ARG A 130 3.51 0.00 12.97
N ILE A 131 2.71 0.19 11.92
CA ILE A 131 2.20 -0.92 11.09
C ILE A 131 3.36 -1.62 10.38
N ALA A 132 4.27 -0.88 9.73
CA ALA A 132 5.45 -1.44 9.08
C ALA A 132 6.32 -2.25 10.07
N GLY A 133 6.48 -1.76 11.29
CA GLY A 133 7.17 -2.46 12.36
C GLY A 133 6.47 -3.73 12.82
N ALA A 134 5.14 -3.71 12.93
CA ALA A 134 4.32 -4.87 13.26
C ALA A 134 4.45 -5.97 12.19
N LEU A 135 4.32 -5.61 10.92
CA LEU A 135 4.50 -6.53 9.79
C LEU A 135 5.89 -7.15 9.79
N ALA A 136 6.93 -6.34 9.96
CA ALA A 136 8.31 -6.83 10.09
C ALA A 136 8.47 -7.74 11.31
N SER A 137 7.83 -7.42 12.45
CA SER A 137 7.86 -8.27 13.66
C SER A 137 7.12 -9.58 13.45
N ALA A 138 6.13 -9.65 12.59
CA ALA A 138 5.51 -10.89 12.15
C ALA A 138 6.38 -11.69 11.16
N GLY A 139 7.46 -11.15 10.64
CA GLY A 139 8.34 -11.81 9.66
C GLY A 139 7.96 -11.51 8.22
N ALA A 140 7.05 -10.58 8.00
CA ALA A 140 6.67 -10.15 6.67
C ALA A 140 7.66 -9.11 6.13
N ASN A 141 7.95 -9.20 4.84
CA ASN A 141 8.68 -8.18 4.08
C ASN A 141 7.67 -7.32 3.31
N VAL A 142 7.65 -6.02 3.58
CA VAL A 142 6.77 -5.08 2.87
C VAL A 142 7.42 -4.76 1.52
N VAL A 143 6.76 -5.15 0.43
CA VAL A 143 7.23 -4.92 -0.95
C VAL A 143 6.62 -3.69 -1.58
N ASP A 144 5.44 -3.28 -1.11
CA ASP A 144 4.76 -2.04 -1.51
C ASP A 144 3.81 -1.57 -0.42
N ALA A 145 3.52 -0.27 -0.40
CA ALA A 145 2.53 0.30 0.48
C ALA A 145 1.86 1.52 -0.16
N LYS A 146 0.54 1.63 0.00
CA LYS A 146 -0.24 2.81 -0.39
C LYS A 146 -0.96 3.35 0.84
N ILE A 147 -0.63 4.58 1.20
CA ILE A 147 -1.12 5.24 2.41
C ILE A 147 -2.17 6.26 2.02
N THR A 148 -3.33 6.18 2.63
CA THR A 148 -4.46 7.05 2.31
C THR A 148 -5.12 7.56 3.57
N THR A 149 -5.01 8.87 3.83
CA THR A 149 -5.85 9.53 4.83
C THR A 149 -7.16 9.98 4.19
N MET A 150 -8.27 9.50 4.71
CA MET A 150 -9.61 9.86 4.26
C MET A 150 -10.04 11.23 4.80
N ARG A 151 -11.03 11.87 4.15
CA ARG A 151 -11.55 13.19 4.58
C ARG A 151 -12.14 13.21 6.00
N ASN A 152 -12.51 12.06 6.55
CA ASN A 152 -13.02 11.91 7.91
C ASN A 152 -11.92 11.67 8.95
N GLY A 153 -10.63 11.81 8.58
CA GLY A 153 -9.49 11.63 9.47
C GLY A 153 -9.15 10.16 9.76
N MET A 154 -9.72 9.22 9.00
CA MET A 154 -9.35 7.81 9.09
C MET A 154 -8.25 7.49 8.11
N ALA A 155 -7.28 6.68 8.51
CA ALA A 155 -6.31 6.05 7.62
C ALA A 155 -6.92 4.79 7.00
N LEU A 156 -6.69 4.60 5.71
CA LEU A 156 -6.95 3.38 4.97
C LEU A 156 -5.66 3.02 4.22
N ASP A 157 -4.85 2.22 4.87
CA ASP A 157 -3.51 1.89 4.40
C ASP A 157 -3.47 0.47 3.86
N SER A 158 -2.95 0.29 2.66
CA SER A 158 -2.75 -0.99 2.01
C SER A 158 -1.27 -1.32 1.93
N PHE A 159 -0.90 -2.50 2.40
CA PHE A 159 0.46 -3.04 2.35
C PHE A 159 0.45 -4.33 1.55
N TRP A 160 1.42 -4.51 0.68
CA TRP A 160 1.68 -5.78 0.02
C TRP A 160 2.93 -6.39 0.63
N VAL A 161 2.77 -7.61 1.13
CA VAL A 161 3.83 -8.27 1.88
C VAL A 161 4.15 -9.65 1.31
N GLN A 162 5.39 -10.08 1.55
CA GLN A 162 5.90 -11.41 1.24
C GLN A 162 6.52 -12.04 2.48
N ASP A 163 6.69 -13.36 2.44
CA ASP A 163 7.50 -14.08 3.42
C ASP A 163 9.01 -13.82 3.21
N GLY A 164 9.85 -14.43 4.03
CA GLY A 164 11.30 -14.32 3.92
C GLY A 164 11.92 -14.98 2.67
N ASN A 165 11.14 -15.74 1.90
CA ASN A 165 11.55 -16.41 0.67
C ASN A 165 11.04 -15.70 -0.59
N GLY A 166 10.22 -14.66 -0.42
CA GLY A 166 9.64 -13.90 -1.52
C GLY A 166 8.31 -14.47 -2.05
N ASN A 167 7.65 -15.33 -1.26
CA ASN A 167 6.31 -15.85 -1.56
C ASN A 167 5.24 -15.08 -0.80
N ASP A 168 3.98 -15.34 -1.13
CA ASP A 168 2.85 -14.85 -0.35
C ASP A 168 2.95 -15.27 1.12
N PHE A 169 2.49 -14.41 2.01
CA PHE A 169 2.52 -14.65 3.45
C PHE A 169 1.25 -15.38 3.90
N GLU A 170 1.35 -16.70 4.12
CA GLU A 170 0.20 -17.56 4.38
C GLU A 170 -0.45 -17.34 5.75
N ASP A 171 0.36 -17.06 6.81
CA ASP A 171 -0.14 -16.89 8.18
C ASP A 171 -0.71 -15.48 8.40
N THR A 172 -1.86 -15.22 7.80
CA THR A 172 -2.56 -13.93 7.89
C THR A 172 -3.03 -13.60 9.31
N THR A 173 -3.29 -14.61 10.14
CA THR A 173 -3.64 -14.43 11.55
C THR A 173 -2.49 -13.80 12.32
N ARG A 174 -1.27 -14.23 12.05
CA ARG A 174 -0.07 -13.66 12.66
C ARG A 174 0.12 -12.19 12.28
N LEU A 175 -0.15 -11.80 11.02
CA LEU A 175 -0.11 -10.41 10.58
C LEU A 175 -1.13 -9.55 11.34
N THR A 176 -2.38 -10.02 11.38
CA THR A 176 -3.48 -9.31 12.04
C THR A 176 -3.22 -9.13 13.53
N ASN A 177 -2.76 -10.17 14.21
CA ASN A 177 -2.43 -10.12 15.64
C ASN A 177 -1.28 -9.14 15.91
N ALA A 178 -0.20 -9.20 15.13
CA ALA A 178 0.94 -8.30 15.30
C ALA A 178 0.56 -6.83 15.14
N ILE A 179 -0.30 -6.51 14.16
CA ILE A 179 -0.82 -5.15 13.97
C ILE A 179 -1.69 -4.74 15.16
N SER A 180 -2.62 -5.60 15.57
CA SER A 180 -3.55 -5.31 16.65
C SER A 180 -2.83 -5.09 17.98
N GLU A 181 -1.88 -5.94 18.32
CA GLU A 181 -1.06 -5.82 19.52
C GLU A 181 -0.20 -4.55 19.50
N THR A 182 0.43 -4.26 18.37
CA THR A 182 1.28 -3.07 18.23
C THR A 182 0.49 -1.77 18.35
N LEU A 183 -0.71 -1.70 17.77
CA LEU A 183 -1.50 -0.48 17.79
C LEU A 183 -2.23 -0.28 19.12
N SER A 184 -2.61 -1.35 19.84
CA SER A 184 -3.30 -1.26 21.12
C SER A 184 -2.37 -1.10 22.33
N SER A 185 -1.18 -1.70 22.33
CA SER A 185 -0.37 -1.85 23.54
C SER A 185 0.88 -0.96 23.65
N GLY A 186 1.15 -0.07 22.69
CA GLY A 186 2.32 0.81 22.76
C GLY A 186 3.68 0.09 22.81
N ILE A 187 3.76 -1.14 22.33
CA ILE A 187 4.95 -2.01 22.38
C ILE A 187 6.17 -1.30 21.76
N HIS A 188 7.32 -1.39 22.40
CA HIS A 188 8.60 -0.91 21.89
C HIS A 188 9.12 -1.82 20.75
N LEU A 189 8.61 -1.62 19.54
CA LEU A 189 8.99 -2.35 18.32
C LEU A 189 10.49 -2.39 18.06
N GLY A 190 11.23 -1.35 18.48
CA GLY A 190 12.68 -1.28 18.30
C GLY A 190 13.43 -2.44 18.99
N GLN A 191 12.98 -2.88 20.16
CA GLN A 191 13.58 -4.02 20.87
C GLN A 191 13.21 -5.34 20.21
N LEU A 192 11.95 -5.50 19.77
CA LEU A 192 11.49 -6.71 19.08
C LEU A 192 12.19 -6.90 17.72
N LEU A 193 12.44 -5.84 16.99
CA LEU A 193 13.13 -5.90 15.70
C LEU A 193 14.64 -6.11 15.87
N ALA A 194 15.25 -5.53 16.92
CA ALA A 194 16.66 -5.72 17.21
C ALA A 194 17.01 -7.17 17.63
N SER A 195 16.08 -7.87 18.26
CA SER A 195 16.28 -9.27 18.69
C SER A 195 16.15 -10.29 17.55
N ARG A 196 15.67 -9.89 16.37
CA ARG A 196 15.54 -10.81 15.23
C ARG A 196 16.88 -11.01 14.55
N PRO A 197 17.31 -12.27 14.35
CA PRO A 197 18.52 -12.55 13.60
C PRO A 197 18.38 -12.04 12.17
N ASN A 198 19.35 -11.23 11.74
CA ASN A 198 19.46 -10.78 10.37
C ASN A 198 19.89 -11.97 9.48
N LYS A 199 18.92 -12.76 9.02
CA LYS A 199 19.14 -13.97 8.21
C LYS A 199 19.41 -13.64 6.75
N LEU A 200 20.22 -12.63 6.47
CA LEU A 200 20.71 -12.42 5.11
C LEU A 200 21.63 -13.60 4.72
N PRO A 201 21.46 -14.17 3.53
CA PRO A 201 22.40 -15.16 3.00
C PRO A 201 23.84 -14.61 3.08
N GLN A 202 24.81 -15.48 3.41
CA GLN A 202 26.22 -15.05 3.55
C GLN A 202 26.75 -14.27 2.33
N ARG A 203 26.32 -14.66 1.12
CA ARG A 203 26.64 -13.93 -0.11
C ARG A 203 26.10 -12.50 -0.15
N ALA A 204 24.89 -12.29 0.38
CA ALA A 204 24.31 -10.95 0.46
C ALA A 204 24.99 -10.10 1.55
N GLN A 205 25.55 -10.71 2.60
CA GLN A 205 26.31 -9.99 3.62
C GLN A 205 27.61 -9.40 3.10
N ALA A 206 28.24 -10.02 2.11
CA ALA A 206 29.50 -9.57 1.52
C ALA A 206 29.34 -8.35 0.58
N MET A 207 28.13 -8.07 0.09
CA MET A 207 27.90 -6.91 -0.77
C MET A 207 27.69 -5.65 0.06
N VAL A 208 28.57 -4.68 -0.07
CA VAL A 208 28.39 -3.35 0.54
C VAL A 208 27.49 -2.53 -0.36
N VAL A 209 26.26 -2.26 0.12
CA VAL A 209 25.34 -1.32 -0.54
C VAL A 209 25.48 0.02 0.19
N PRO A 210 26.02 1.06 -0.47
CA PRO A 210 26.15 2.37 0.16
C PRO A 210 24.76 2.95 0.44
N HIS A 211 24.58 3.48 1.64
CA HIS A 211 23.38 4.22 1.96
C HIS A 211 23.38 5.55 1.21
N ARG A 212 22.32 5.81 0.47
CA ARG A 212 22.14 7.06 -0.27
C ARG A 212 20.74 7.59 -0.05
N VAL A 213 20.63 8.86 0.27
CA VAL A 213 19.36 9.58 0.36
C VAL A 213 19.40 10.72 -0.66
N LEU A 214 18.41 10.72 -1.55
CA LEU A 214 18.17 11.80 -2.50
C LEU A 214 16.87 12.50 -2.14
N ILE A 215 16.88 13.82 -2.15
CA ILE A 215 15.70 14.65 -1.91
C ILE A 215 15.46 15.45 -3.18
N ASP A 216 14.31 15.24 -3.82
CA ASP A 216 13.92 15.96 -5.03
C ASP A 216 12.61 16.72 -4.80
N ASN A 217 12.70 18.05 -4.80
CA ASN A 217 11.57 18.96 -4.69
C ASN A 217 11.00 19.38 -6.07
N LYS A 218 11.58 18.87 -7.16
CA LYS A 218 11.14 19.19 -8.52
C LYS A 218 10.36 18.04 -9.17
N ALA A 219 10.50 16.83 -8.64
CA ALA A 219 9.83 15.64 -9.16
C ALA A 219 8.29 15.68 -8.99
N SER A 220 7.79 16.49 -8.05
CA SER A 220 6.36 16.70 -7.82
C SER A 220 6.07 18.17 -7.52
N SER A 221 4.94 18.68 -8.01
CA SER A 221 4.47 20.04 -7.69
C SER A 221 3.84 20.16 -6.29
N THR A 222 3.51 19.04 -5.66
CA THR A 222 2.75 18.99 -4.40
C THR A 222 3.46 18.26 -3.27
N HIS A 223 4.50 17.49 -3.57
CA HIS A 223 5.19 16.63 -2.60
C HIS A 223 6.71 16.71 -2.78
N THR A 224 7.45 16.54 -1.70
CA THR A 224 8.88 16.26 -1.73
C THR A 224 9.08 14.76 -1.98
N VAL A 225 9.85 14.41 -2.99
CA VAL A 225 10.23 13.01 -3.26
C VAL A 225 11.54 12.72 -2.52
N ILE A 226 11.52 11.67 -1.71
CA ILE A 226 12.70 11.19 -0.99
C ILE A 226 12.98 9.77 -1.48
N GLU A 227 14.12 9.59 -2.12
CA GLU A 227 14.63 8.28 -2.54
C GLU A 227 15.68 7.82 -1.54
N VAL A 228 15.47 6.64 -0.97
CA VAL A 228 16.41 6.04 -0.03
C VAL A 228 16.92 4.72 -0.60
N ASN A 229 18.21 4.66 -0.88
CA ASN A 229 18.91 3.46 -1.29
C ASN A 229 19.66 2.87 -0.11
N GLY A 230 19.52 1.59 0.11
CA GLY A 230 20.19 0.88 1.18
C GLY A 230 20.02 -0.62 1.04
N ARG A 231 20.73 -1.37 1.88
CA ARG A 231 20.55 -2.82 1.94
C ARG A 231 19.16 -3.12 2.50
N ASP A 232 18.40 -3.94 1.78
CA ASP A 232 17.14 -4.48 2.28
C ASP A 232 17.41 -5.40 3.49
N GLN A 233 16.65 -5.15 4.55
CA GLN A 233 16.74 -5.91 5.81
C GLN A 233 15.44 -5.78 6.59
N PRO A 234 15.07 -6.80 7.39
CA PRO A 234 13.85 -6.76 8.18
C PRO A 234 13.71 -5.47 8.99
N GLY A 235 12.55 -4.81 8.88
CA GLY A 235 12.26 -3.56 9.57
C GLY A 235 12.95 -2.31 9.00
N LEU A 236 13.53 -2.37 7.80
CA LEU A 236 14.12 -1.19 7.14
C LEU A 236 13.09 -0.06 7.04
N LEU A 237 11.91 -0.36 6.51
CA LEU A 237 10.83 0.62 6.32
C LEU A 237 10.42 1.29 7.65
N HIS A 238 10.25 0.50 8.72
CA HIS A 238 9.98 1.04 10.06
C HIS A 238 11.07 2.01 10.54
N ARG A 239 12.35 1.70 10.28
CA ARG A 239 13.47 2.58 10.69
C ARG A 239 13.56 3.87 9.88
N LEU A 240 13.15 3.83 8.62
CA LEU A 240 13.15 5.00 7.74
C LEU A 240 12.00 5.97 8.04
N THR A 241 10.92 5.49 8.65
CA THR A 241 9.68 6.24 8.85
C THR A 241 9.36 6.55 10.32
N LYS A 242 10.29 6.23 11.23
CA LYS A 242 10.19 6.46 12.67
C LYS A 242 10.39 7.92 13.11
#